data_da04f442571f1b1d5803b7a82e246950
#
_entry.id   da04f442571f1b1d5803b7a82e246950
#
_cell.length_a   1.000
_cell.length_b   1.000
_cell.length_c   1.000
_cell.angle_alpha   90.00
_cell.angle_beta   90.00
_cell.angle_gamma   90.00
#
_symmetry.space_group_name_H-M   'P 1'
#
loop_
_entity.id
_entity.type
_entity.pdbx_description
1 polymer ?
#
loop_
_entity_poly.entity_id
_entity_poly.type
_entity_poly.pdbx_seq_one_letter_code
_entity_poly.pdbx_strand_id
1 'polypeptide(L)'
;TPLYSSAASDVYKRQGEGGPELAKAMLGKYYEIQYPEVIAVVLKGSPKPWVGPMDVALTLIGAVFKNNFVKNRVLEFIGPGVSNLSMDFRNGIDTMTTESACLSSVWATDEKTQEYFTIHHRPGDYKKIQQGALALYDGVVEIDLDTVVPMIALPFHPSNAYPLKDVIAEPLKYLGMVEEEAKRVFENNKEIHLNLKDKIFNGKIKVDQASIAGCAAGSFENICAVDQIAGKMEHGLGTFAFNIYPASQPVMTELNKTGVINDLMEYGVRVKTAFCGPCFGASDAPGNNDFCIRHSTRNFPNREGSNPANGQIASVALMDSKSIAATAFSGGFLTSAEDIVTEFHVPEYHFNEKIYDNIVYNGFGKARPETAMLYGPAIKDWPEMSTLTENLLLKVVSVIRDEVTTTDELIPSGETASYRSNPYKISEFTLIRKDPEYVGKAKEIQEFEKARVSGDVKKVETIYQILSTVGINAPASELMQTTGIGSVLYAKRPGDGSAREYAASCQKVLGGLANICIEYATKRYRSNCVNWGILPFTLAEEETDLAPDEFLYLPHIRQAVADGKKQIDAIVISPD
;
A
#
# COMPACT_ATOMS: atom_id res chain seq x y z
N THR A 1 5.01 21.38 -14.53
CA THR A 1 5.90 20.29 -14.07
C THR A 1 5.76 19.18 -15.08
N PRO A 2 6.86 18.71 -15.71
CA PRO A 2 6.73 17.67 -16.72
C PRO A 2 6.13 16.41 -16.11
N LEU A 3 5.23 15.77 -16.83
CA LEU A 3 4.59 14.50 -16.51
C LEU A 3 5.56 13.39 -16.03
N TYR A 4 6.82 13.56 -16.26
CA TYR A 4 7.91 12.62 -15.95
C TYR A 4 8.36 12.67 -14.50
N SER A 5 8.32 13.85 -13.86
CA SER A 5 8.60 13.90 -12.43
C SER A 5 7.44 13.30 -11.65
N SER A 6 6.23 13.28 -12.22
CA SER A 6 5.12 12.53 -11.64
C SER A 6 5.24 11.03 -11.90
N ALA A 7 5.73 10.57 -13.06
CA ALA A 7 5.96 9.15 -13.30
C ALA A 7 7.09 8.60 -12.41
N ALA A 8 8.20 9.32 -12.26
CA ALA A 8 9.21 8.97 -11.27
C ALA A 8 8.65 9.11 -9.85
N SER A 9 7.90 10.17 -9.54
CA SER A 9 7.25 10.33 -8.25
C SER A 9 6.07 9.37 -8.05
N ASP A 10 5.44 8.83 -9.11
CA ASP A 10 4.43 7.78 -9.00
C ASP A 10 5.05 6.41 -8.74
N VAL A 11 6.22 6.16 -9.24
CA VAL A 11 7.04 5.04 -8.79
C VAL A 11 7.41 5.22 -7.32
N TYR A 12 7.75 6.42 -6.88
CA TYR A 12 8.11 6.75 -5.50
C TYR A 12 6.93 7.03 -4.60
N LYS A 13 5.89 7.64 -5.15
CA LYS A 13 4.66 8.00 -4.44
C LYS A 13 3.53 7.03 -4.75
N ARG A 14 3.77 5.76 -4.82
CA ARG A 14 2.71 4.73 -4.90
C ARG A 14 1.66 4.82 -3.80
N GLN A 15 1.66 5.91 -3.16
CA GLN A 15 0.63 6.27 -2.21
C GLN A 15 -0.62 6.80 -2.89
N GLY A 16 -0.85 6.50 -4.18
CA GLY A 16 -2.06 6.78 -4.89
C GLY A 16 -2.76 8.06 -4.46
N GLU A 17 -2.44 9.18 -5.08
CA GLU A 17 -3.36 10.30 -5.00
C GLU A 17 -4.69 9.82 -5.58
N GLY A 18 -5.80 10.25 -5.00
CA GLY A 18 -7.11 9.83 -5.47
C GLY A 18 -7.38 10.30 -6.89
N GLY A 19 -8.31 9.63 -7.57
CA GLY A 19 -8.74 10.02 -8.90
C GLY A 19 -9.09 11.51 -9.02
N PRO A 20 -9.78 12.12 -8.05
CA PRO A 20 -10.08 13.55 -8.05
C PRO A 20 -8.84 14.46 -8.03
N GLU A 21 -7.81 14.15 -7.25
CA GLU A 21 -6.57 14.92 -7.22
C GLU A 21 -5.82 14.81 -8.54
N LEU A 22 -5.79 13.61 -9.12
CA LEU A 22 -5.20 13.40 -10.43
C LEU A 22 -5.97 14.18 -11.50
N ALA A 23 -7.29 14.15 -11.50
CA ALA A 23 -8.11 14.92 -12.43
C ALA A 23 -7.89 16.44 -12.28
N LYS A 24 -7.78 16.95 -11.04
CA LYS A 24 -7.42 18.35 -10.78
C LYS A 24 -6.04 18.70 -11.38
N ALA A 25 -5.05 17.82 -11.19
CA ALA A 25 -3.72 18.02 -11.74
C ALA A 25 -3.72 18.02 -13.28
N MET A 26 -4.47 17.11 -13.91
CA MET A 26 -4.65 17.07 -15.37
C MET A 26 -5.34 18.34 -15.92
N LEU A 27 -6.23 18.94 -15.14
CA LEU A 27 -6.92 20.18 -15.48
C LEU A 27 -6.10 21.44 -15.10
N GLY A 28 -4.86 21.30 -14.64
CA GLY A 28 -4.02 22.43 -14.21
C GLY A 28 -4.52 23.12 -12.94
N LYS A 29 -5.36 22.45 -12.15
CA LYS A 29 -5.83 22.98 -10.87
C LYS A 29 -4.80 22.74 -9.77
N TYR A 30 -4.93 23.50 -8.67
CA TYR A 30 -4.06 23.35 -7.52
C TYR A 30 -4.38 22.08 -6.73
N TYR A 31 -3.32 21.47 -6.22
CA TYR A 31 -3.38 20.43 -5.20
C TYR A 31 -2.86 21.02 -3.89
N GLU A 32 -3.72 21.11 -2.91
CA GLU A 32 -3.40 21.72 -1.62
C GLU A 32 -2.88 20.66 -0.65
N ILE A 33 -1.70 20.92 -0.08
CA ILE A 33 -1.13 20.13 1.01
C ILE A 33 -0.80 21.05 2.19
N GLN A 34 -0.87 20.51 3.39
CA GLN A 34 -0.31 21.20 4.55
C GLN A 34 1.20 21.31 4.35
N TYR A 35 1.80 22.45 4.70
CA TYR A 35 3.24 22.64 4.62
C TYR A 35 3.93 21.56 5.48
N PRO A 36 4.74 20.68 4.88
CA PRO A 36 5.32 19.56 5.61
C PRO A 36 6.61 19.97 6.33
N GLU A 37 6.85 19.36 7.46
CA GLU A 37 8.20 19.29 8.06
C GLU A 37 9.13 18.47 7.17
N VAL A 38 10.43 18.77 7.21
CA VAL A 38 11.46 18.11 6.39
C VAL A 38 12.47 17.41 7.28
N ILE A 39 12.67 16.13 7.03
CA ILE A 39 13.67 15.31 7.72
C ILE A 39 14.85 15.04 6.80
N ALA A 40 16.04 15.43 7.21
CA ALA A 40 17.26 15.05 6.51
C ALA A 40 17.58 13.57 6.75
N VAL A 41 17.77 12.81 5.68
CA VAL A 41 18.34 11.46 5.74
C VAL A 41 19.77 11.54 5.22
N VAL A 42 20.71 11.56 6.16
CA VAL A 42 22.13 11.74 5.86
C VAL A 42 22.76 10.38 5.60
N LEU A 43 23.17 10.12 4.37
CA LEU A 43 23.87 8.90 3.98
C LEU A 43 25.38 9.12 4.02
N LYS A 44 26.10 8.22 4.69
CA LYS A 44 27.56 8.17 4.78
C LYS A 44 28.07 6.82 4.30
N GLY A 45 29.34 6.74 3.94
CA GLY A 45 30.00 5.49 3.54
C GLY A 45 29.47 4.90 2.24
N SER A 46 29.66 3.61 2.06
CA SER A 46 29.28 2.83 0.87
C SER A 46 28.71 1.46 1.27
N PRO A 47 27.64 0.97 0.60
CA PRO A 47 27.09 -0.34 0.91
C PRO A 47 28.12 -1.43 0.55
N LYS A 48 28.15 -2.50 1.34
CA LYS A 48 28.95 -3.69 1.02
C LYS A 48 28.34 -4.41 -0.20
N PRO A 49 29.12 -5.22 -0.94
CA PRO A 49 28.65 -5.91 -2.16
C PRO A 49 27.38 -6.75 -1.93
N TRP A 50 27.20 -7.30 -0.76
CA TRP A 50 26.06 -8.14 -0.36
C TRP A 50 24.84 -7.36 0.12
N VAL A 51 24.97 -6.04 0.34
CA VAL A 51 23.87 -5.16 0.74
C VAL A 51 23.16 -4.65 -0.51
N GLY A 52 21.84 -4.69 -0.49
CA GLY A 52 21.01 -4.13 -1.55
C GLY A 52 20.11 -2.98 -1.07
N PRO A 53 19.33 -2.39 -1.98
CA PRO A 53 18.48 -1.23 -1.66
C PRO A 53 17.43 -1.55 -0.60
N MET A 54 16.89 -2.77 -0.58
CA MET A 54 15.90 -3.18 0.40
C MET A 54 16.49 -3.20 1.81
N ASP A 55 17.74 -3.59 1.98
CA ASP A 55 18.39 -3.63 3.31
C ASP A 55 18.47 -2.23 3.92
N VAL A 56 18.86 -1.23 3.11
CA VAL A 56 18.90 0.18 3.55
C VAL A 56 17.49 0.69 3.86
N ALA A 57 16.53 0.38 3.01
CA ALA A 57 15.13 0.78 3.20
C ALA A 57 14.53 0.18 4.49
N LEU A 58 14.76 -1.10 4.75
CA LEU A 58 14.27 -1.78 5.96
C LEU A 58 14.96 -1.26 7.21
N THR A 59 16.25 -0.92 7.13
CA THR A 59 16.98 -0.25 8.22
C THR A 59 16.32 1.07 8.57
N LEU A 60 16.01 1.90 7.58
CA LEU A 60 15.31 3.17 7.77
C LEU A 60 13.91 2.96 8.38
N ILE A 61 13.08 2.13 7.74
CA ILE A 61 11.69 1.91 8.15
C ILE A 61 11.62 1.33 9.57
N GLY A 62 12.47 0.36 9.89
CA GLY A 62 12.55 -0.22 11.23
C GLY A 62 12.87 0.80 12.32
N ALA A 63 13.69 1.79 12.00
CA ALA A 63 14.08 2.84 12.94
C ALA A 63 13.00 3.92 13.15
N VAL A 64 12.24 4.27 12.10
CA VAL A 64 11.42 5.50 12.13
C VAL A 64 9.90 5.27 12.14
N PHE A 65 9.42 4.06 11.81
CA PHE A 65 7.99 3.81 11.69
C PHE A 65 7.27 3.78 13.04
N LYS A 66 7.76 2.97 13.99
CA LYS A 66 7.07 2.73 15.28
C LYS A 66 6.96 3.97 16.16
N ASN A 67 7.88 4.92 16.02
CA ASN A 67 7.88 6.19 16.75
C ASN A 67 7.22 7.34 15.97
N ASN A 68 6.65 7.07 14.78
CA ASN A 68 6.04 8.06 13.88
C ASN A 68 6.97 9.23 13.48
N PHE A 69 8.29 9.04 13.57
CA PHE A 69 9.26 10.13 13.42
C PHE A 69 9.19 10.82 12.06
N VAL A 70 8.84 10.09 11.00
CA VAL A 70 8.74 10.63 9.64
C VAL A 70 7.30 10.74 9.10
N LYS A 71 6.31 10.43 9.93
CA LYS A 71 4.90 10.41 9.52
C LYS A 71 4.46 11.77 8.99
N ASN A 72 3.92 11.77 7.75
CA ASN A 72 3.49 12.97 7.02
C ASN A 72 4.59 14.03 6.77
N ARG A 73 5.86 13.70 6.93
CA ARG A 73 7.03 14.55 6.68
C ARG A 73 7.66 14.23 5.33
N VAL A 74 8.43 15.16 4.80
CA VAL A 74 9.23 14.94 3.59
C VAL A 74 10.61 14.45 4.02
N LEU A 75 11.10 13.38 3.38
CA LEU A 75 12.47 12.92 3.54
C LEU A 75 13.36 13.56 2.49
N GLU A 76 14.48 14.17 2.88
CA GLU A 76 15.49 14.66 1.96
C GLU A 76 16.77 13.84 2.12
N PHE A 77 17.10 13.02 1.11
CA PHE A 77 18.29 12.19 1.10
C PHE A 77 19.51 12.99 0.65
N ILE A 78 20.48 13.13 1.54
CA ILE A 78 21.67 13.95 1.40
C ILE A 78 22.91 13.24 1.93
N GLY A 79 24.05 13.87 1.82
CA GLY A 79 25.32 13.40 2.37
C GLY A 79 26.21 12.70 1.34
N PRO A 80 27.48 12.44 1.73
CA PRO A 80 28.48 11.91 0.80
C PRO A 80 28.19 10.50 0.30
N GLY A 81 27.41 9.70 1.05
CA GLY A 81 27.02 8.35 0.65
C GLY A 81 26.08 8.31 -0.56
N VAL A 82 25.37 9.42 -0.88
CA VAL A 82 24.47 9.47 -2.04
C VAL A 82 25.23 9.18 -3.34
N SER A 83 26.39 9.76 -3.54
CA SER A 83 27.20 9.57 -4.74
C SER A 83 27.74 8.13 -4.91
N ASN A 84 27.73 7.34 -3.85
CA ASN A 84 28.16 5.93 -3.90
C ASN A 84 27.06 4.97 -4.36
N LEU A 85 25.81 5.45 -4.47
CA LEU A 85 24.65 4.66 -4.89
C LEU A 85 24.34 4.88 -6.37
N SER A 86 24.08 3.79 -7.09
CA SER A 86 23.52 3.87 -8.44
C SER A 86 22.09 4.42 -8.42
N MET A 87 21.54 4.77 -9.59
CA MET A 87 20.14 5.22 -9.66
C MET A 87 19.16 4.08 -9.37
N ASP A 88 19.44 2.85 -9.79
CA ASP A 88 18.62 1.68 -9.44
C ASP A 88 18.59 1.45 -7.93
N PHE A 89 19.73 1.62 -7.26
CA PHE A 89 19.83 1.49 -5.81
C PHE A 89 19.01 2.58 -5.08
N ARG A 90 19.16 3.86 -5.51
CA ARG A 90 18.36 4.98 -4.95
C ARG A 90 16.87 4.75 -5.18
N ASN A 91 16.48 4.32 -6.36
CA ASN A 91 15.10 4.01 -6.72
C ASN A 91 14.52 2.90 -5.84
N GLY A 92 15.30 1.86 -5.56
CA GLY A 92 14.89 0.77 -4.69
C GLY A 92 14.63 1.24 -3.25
N ILE A 93 15.51 2.08 -2.68
CA ILE A 93 15.28 2.70 -1.36
C ILE A 93 14.02 3.58 -1.41
N ASP A 94 13.95 4.47 -2.39
CA ASP A 94 12.92 5.50 -2.46
C ASP A 94 11.51 4.90 -2.59
N THR A 95 11.38 3.83 -3.38
CA THR A 95 10.12 3.10 -3.52
C THR A 95 9.58 2.58 -2.18
N MET A 96 10.45 2.26 -1.25
CA MET A 96 10.11 1.75 0.08
C MET A 96 9.80 2.86 1.09
N THR A 97 10.17 4.12 0.83
CA THR A 97 9.94 5.21 1.79
C THR A 97 8.46 5.40 2.12
N THR A 98 7.56 5.02 1.21
CA THR A 98 6.12 5.07 1.43
C THR A 98 5.68 4.23 2.63
N GLU A 99 6.39 3.17 2.92
CA GLU A 99 6.08 2.25 4.03
C GLU A 99 6.57 2.78 5.38
N SER A 100 7.28 3.89 5.40
CA SER A 100 7.59 4.65 6.60
C SER A 100 6.49 5.65 7.01
N ALA A 101 5.39 5.72 6.24
CA ALA A 101 4.31 6.70 6.36
C ALA A 101 4.75 8.16 6.09
N CYS A 102 5.91 8.41 5.48
CA CYS A 102 6.32 9.75 5.07
C CYS A 102 5.39 10.33 3.98
N LEU A 103 5.37 11.64 3.85
CA LEU A 103 4.57 12.32 2.82
C LEU A 103 5.20 12.19 1.42
N SER A 104 6.51 12.35 1.35
CA SER A 104 7.29 12.32 0.11
C SER A 104 8.78 12.13 0.43
N SER A 105 9.58 11.88 -0.62
CA SER A 105 11.02 11.86 -0.55
C SER A 105 11.64 12.63 -1.71
N VAL A 106 12.80 13.21 -1.48
CA VAL A 106 13.58 13.97 -2.45
C VAL A 106 15.05 13.59 -2.30
N TRP A 107 15.77 13.50 -3.41
CA TRP A 107 17.19 13.19 -3.41
C TRP A 107 18.02 14.35 -3.95
N ALA A 108 19.18 14.60 -3.36
CA ALA A 108 20.20 15.41 -4.00
C ALA A 108 20.61 14.75 -5.33
N THR A 109 20.74 15.57 -6.39
CA THR A 109 21.10 15.07 -7.72
C THR A 109 22.58 15.27 -8.00
N ASP A 110 23.15 14.36 -8.76
CA ASP A 110 24.57 14.32 -9.11
C ASP A 110 24.79 13.83 -10.54
N GLU A 111 26.05 13.50 -10.88
CA GLU A 111 26.45 13.02 -12.19
C GLU A 111 25.74 11.71 -12.56
N LYS A 112 25.49 10.80 -11.59
CA LYS A 112 24.76 9.55 -11.84
C LYS A 112 23.29 9.81 -12.21
N THR A 113 22.69 10.83 -11.61
CA THR A 113 21.34 11.27 -11.99
C THR A 113 21.35 11.83 -13.42
N GLN A 114 22.36 12.62 -13.77
CA GLN A 114 22.51 13.16 -15.13
C GLN A 114 22.72 12.02 -16.16
N GLU A 115 23.56 11.07 -15.85
CA GLU A 115 23.79 9.86 -16.67
C GLU A 115 22.51 9.08 -16.89
N TYR A 116 21.73 8.84 -15.82
CA TYR A 116 20.44 8.16 -15.92
C TYR A 116 19.47 8.83 -16.90
N PHE A 117 19.36 10.17 -16.87
CA PHE A 117 18.55 10.89 -17.85
C PHE A 117 19.13 10.79 -19.26
N THR A 118 20.46 10.77 -19.40
CA THR A 118 21.14 10.63 -20.70
C THR A 118 20.88 9.25 -21.31
N ILE A 119 21.02 8.18 -20.53
CA ILE A 119 20.71 6.80 -20.95
C ILE A 119 19.25 6.69 -21.42
N HIS A 120 18.34 7.39 -20.77
CA HIS A 120 16.92 7.40 -21.12
C HIS A 120 16.55 8.42 -22.22
N HIS A 121 17.53 8.94 -22.97
CA HIS A 121 17.37 9.92 -24.07
C HIS A 121 16.68 11.24 -23.63
N ARG A 122 16.86 11.62 -22.37
CA ARG A 122 16.23 12.79 -21.74
C ARG A 122 17.22 13.70 -21.00
N PRO A 123 18.40 14.02 -21.56
CA PRO A 123 19.42 14.81 -20.84
C PRO A 123 18.93 16.22 -20.47
N GLY A 124 17.98 16.77 -21.25
CA GLY A 124 17.40 18.10 -20.97
C GLY A 124 16.48 18.16 -19.74
N ASP A 125 16.07 17.01 -19.18
CA ASP A 125 15.21 16.96 -18.00
C ASP A 125 16.01 16.96 -16.69
N TYR A 126 17.32 16.76 -16.77
CA TYR A 126 18.19 16.86 -15.60
C TYR A 126 18.16 18.27 -15.01
N LYS A 127 17.98 18.32 -13.69
CA LYS A 127 18.09 19.55 -12.90
C LYS A 127 18.96 19.29 -11.68
N LYS A 128 19.89 20.21 -11.43
CA LYS A 128 20.70 20.16 -10.23
C LYS A 128 19.84 20.55 -9.03
N ILE A 129 19.62 19.60 -8.12
CA ILE A 129 18.93 19.79 -6.85
C ILE A 129 19.94 19.51 -5.75
N GLN A 130 20.28 20.52 -4.96
CA GLN A 130 21.23 20.45 -3.85
C GLN A 130 20.79 21.42 -2.77
N GLN A 131 21.24 21.15 -1.54
CA GLN A 131 21.06 22.06 -0.42
C GLN A 131 21.74 23.40 -0.71
N GLY A 132 21.17 24.48 -0.18
CA GLY A 132 21.85 25.77 -0.11
C GLY A 132 23.02 25.73 0.87
N ALA A 133 23.76 26.86 0.96
CA ALA A 133 24.88 26.98 1.91
C ALA A 133 24.45 26.79 3.39
N LEU A 134 23.19 27.05 3.68
CA LEU A 134 22.53 26.78 4.95
C LEU A 134 21.19 26.13 4.67
N ALA A 135 20.95 24.95 5.22
CA ALA A 135 19.69 24.25 5.19
C ALA A 135 19.24 23.93 6.62
N LEU A 136 17.97 24.17 6.90
CA LEU A 136 17.34 23.86 8.19
C LEU A 136 16.40 22.68 8.02
N TYR A 137 16.48 21.73 8.93
CA TYR A 137 15.64 20.54 8.95
C TYR A 137 14.93 20.42 10.30
N ASP A 138 13.74 19.86 10.29
CA ASP A 138 12.94 19.61 11.50
C ASP A 138 13.43 18.36 12.25
N GLY A 139 14.23 17.53 11.60
CA GLY A 139 14.88 16.37 12.22
C GLY A 139 15.90 15.74 11.28
N VAL A 140 16.67 14.80 11.82
CA VAL A 140 17.76 14.11 11.10
C VAL A 140 17.70 12.62 11.38
N VAL A 141 17.88 11.81 10.35
CA VAL A 141 18.21 10.39 10.40
C VAL A 141 19.57 10.20 9.74
N GLU A 142 20.50 9.58 10.41
CA GLU A 142 21.81 9.26 9.85
C GLU A 142 21.90 7.76 9.58
N ILE A 143 22.34 7.39 8.38
CA ILE A 143 22.59 6.00 7.98
C ILE A 143 24.03 5.90 7.49
N ASP A 144 24.82 5.11 8.20
CA ASP A 144 26.15 4.72 7.76
C ASP A 144 26.05 3.44 6.93
N LEU A 145 26.17 3.60 5.61
CA LEU A 145 26.04 2.52 4.64
C LEU A 145 27.11 1.42 4.83
N ASP A 146 28.26 1.75 5.42
CA ASP A 146 29.31 0.76 5.73
C ASP A 146 28.86 -0.25 6.81
N THR A 147 27.87 0.12 7.63
CA THR A 147 27.38 -0.69 8.75
C THR A 147 26.06 -1.41 8.45
N VAL A 148 25.40 -1.09 7.35
CA VAL A 148 24.17 -1.78 6.95
C VAL A 148 24.48 -3.24 6.64
N VAL A 149 23.64 -4.13 7.13
CA VAL A 149 23.71 -5.58 6.93
C VAL A 149 22.47 -6.07 6.18
N PRO A 150 22.49 -7.28 5.61
CA PRO A 150 21.29 -7.88 5.07
C PRO A 150 20.15 -7.95 6.10
N MET A 151 18.98 -7.46 5.71
CA MET A 151 17.82 -7.31 6.56
C MET A 151 16.68 -8.22 6.13
N ILE A 152 15.80 -8.54 7.06
CA ILE A 152 14.52 -9.21 6.81
C ILE A 152 13.41 -8.47 7.56
N ALA A 153 12.32 -8.14 6.85
CA ALA A 153 11.10 -7.69 7.52
C ALA A 153 10.12 -8.85 7.65
N LEU A 154 9.93 -9.31 8.88
CA LEU A 154 9.01 -10.39 9.20
C LEU A 154 7.54 -9.96 8.97
N PRO A 155 6.61 -10.92 8.73
CA PRO A 155 5.20 -10.60 8.66
C PRO A 155 4.74 -9.82 9.90
N PHE A 156 3.82 -8.91 9.87
CA PHE A 156 2.89 -8.53 8.80
C PHE A 156 3.05 -7.05 8.40
N HIS A 157 4.23 -6.47 8.63
CA HIS A 157 4.52 -5.08 8.28
C HIS A 157 6.02 -4.89 7.96
N PRO A 158 6.39 -4.01 6.99
CA PRO A 158 7.81 -3.77 6.67
C PRO A 158 8.65 -3.23 7.83
N SER A 159 8.02 -2.63 8.85
CA SER A 159 8.72 -2.16 10.07
C SER A 159 9.11 -3.28 11.04
N ASN A 160 8.67 -4.52 10.82
CA ASN A 160 9.13 -5.68 11.58
C ASN A 160 10.51 -6.14 11.05
N ALA A 161 11.43 -5.18 10.90
CA ALA A 161 12.75 -5.34 10.30
C ALA A 161 13.79 -5.75 11.34
N TYR A 162 14.57 -6.77 10.98
CA TYR A 162 15.65 -7.33 11.81
C TYR A 162 16.86 -7.65 10.94
N PRO A 163 18.08 -7.66 11.48
CA PRO A 163 19.23 -8.26 10.80
C PRO A 163 18.94 -9.72 10.45
N LEU A 164 19.15 -10.10 9.19
CA LEU A 164 18.83 -11.46 8.72
C LEU A 164 19.56 -12.55 9.52
N LYS A 165 20.82 -12.30 9.88
CA LYS A 165 21.62 -13.24 10.69
C LYS A 165 21.04 -13.47 12.09
N ASP A 166 20.39 -12.49 12.69
CA ASP A 166 19.76 -12.66 14.00
C ASP A 166 18.57 -13.62 13.91
N VAL A 167 17.77 -13.49 12.84
CA VAL A 167 16.64 -14.38 12.57
C VAL A 167 17.11 -15.81 12.29
N ILE A 168 18.20 -15.96 11.54
CA ILE A 168 18.83 -17.27 11.26
C ILE A 168 19.35 -17.90 12.56
N ALA A 169 19.95 -17.12 13.45
CA ALA A 169 20.53 -17.61 14.69
C ALA A 169 19.48 -18.02 15.73
N GLU A 170 18.32 -17.34 15.78
CA GLU A 170 17.27 -17.56 16.77
C GLU A 170 15.89 -17.86 16.12
N PRO A 171 15.78 -18.90 15.27
CA PRO A 171 14.59 -19.12 14.45
C PRO A 171 13.30 -19.32 15.26
N LEU A 172 13.36 -20.05 16.36
CA LEU A 172 12.20 -20.30 17.24
C LEU A 172 11.65 -19.00 17.86
N LYS A 173 12.54 -18.09 18.23
CA LYS A 173 12.16 -16.80 18.81
C LYS A 173 11.41 -15.95 17.78
N TYR A 174 12.02 -15.72 16.64
CA TYR A 174 11.47 -14.80 15.65
C TYR A 174 10.20 -15.36 14.97
N LEU A 175 10.17 -16.63 14.60
CA LEU A 175 8.95 -17.24 14.06
C LEU A 175 7.84 -17.36 15.11
N GLY A 176 8.21 -17.57 16.39
CA GLY A 176 7.25 -17.51 17.48
C GLY A 176 6.62 -16.13 17.67
N MET A 177 7.39 -15.06 17.49
CA MET A 177 6.85 -13.69 17.53
C MET A 177 5.81 -13.48 16.42
N VAL A 178 6.07 -13.98 15.21
CA VAL A 178 5.11 -13.89 14.09
C VAL A 178 3.84 -14.68 14.35
N GLU A 179 3.94 -15.89 14.93
CA GLU A 179 2.76 -16.68 15.31
C GLU A 179 1.90 -15.98 16.36
N GLU A 180 2.52 -15.33 17.36
CA GLU A 180 1.78 -14.54 18.36
C GLU A 180 1.14 -13.28 17.75
N GLU A 181 1.83 -12.63 16.82
CA GLU A 181 1.24 -11.53 16.05
C GLU A 181 0.05 -11.99 15.21
N ALA A 182 0.17 -13.14 14.54
CA ALA A 182 -0.92 -13.72 13.76
C ALA A 182 -2.18 -13.97 14.60
N LYS A 183 -2.04 -14.45 15.85
CA LYS A 183 -3.19 -14.63 16.75
C LYS A 183 -3.93 -13.34 17.03
N ARG A 184 -3.20 -12.21 17.13
CA ARG A 184 -3.81 -10.89 17.33
C ARG A 184 -4.45 -10.37 16.04
N VAL A 185 -3.75 -10.49 14.91
CA VAL A 185 -4.24 -10.01 13.60
C VAL A 185 -5.51 -10.76 13.17
N PHE A 186 -5.63 -12.04 13.51
CA PHE A 186 -6.76 -12.90 13.12
C PHE A 186 -7.64 -13.32 14.30
N GLU A 187 -7.69 -12.55 15.37
CA GLU A 187 -8.44 -12.89 16.61
C GLU A 187 -9.93 -13.19 16.37
N ASN A 188 -10.53 -12.59 15.36
CA ASN A 188 -11.92 -12.78 14.97
C ASN A 188 -12.15 -14.02 14.11
N ASN A 189 -11.09 -14.75 13.70
CA ASN A 189 -11.19 -15.97 12.92
C ASN A 189 -10.44 -17.12 13.60
N LYS A 190 -11.15 -17.87 14.46
CA LYS A 190 -10.58 -18.95 15.27
C LYS A 190 -10.14 -20.18 14.48
N GLU A 191 -10.48 -20.27 13.21
CA GLU A 191 -10.10 -21.38 12.33
C GLU A 191 -8.74 -21.18 11.69
N ILE A 192 -8.20 -19.95 11.75
CA ILE A 192 -6.90 -19.60 11.17
C ILE A 192 -5.79 -19.83 12.19
N HIS A 193 -4.84 -20.68 11.83
CA HIS A 193 -3.64 -20.95 12.63
C HIS A 193 -2.40 -20.90 11.74
N LEU A 194 -1.48 -20.01 12.05
CA LEU A 194 -0.17 -19.92 11.41
C LEU A 194 0.84 -20.72 12.24
N ASN A 195 1.45 -21.75 11.64
CA ASN A 195 2.43 -22.64 12.28
C ASN A 195 3.80 -22.50 11.59
N LEU A 196 4.51 -21.42 11.85
CA LEU A 196 5.82 -21.15 11.24
C LEU A 196 6.95 -21.97 11.87
N LYS A 197 6.78 -22.45 13.10
CA LYS A 197 7.75 -23.35 13.72
C LYS A 197 7.91 -24.67 12.96
N ASP A 198 6.88 -25.08 12.20
CA ASP A 198 6.94 -26.24 11.31
C ASP A 198 7.89 -26.01 10.10
N LYS A 199 8.31 -24.77 9.86
CA LYS A 199 9.30 -24.41 8.83
C LYS A 199 10.75 -24.53 9.32
N ILE A 200 10.98 -24.99 10.55
CA ILE A 200 12.33 -25.16 11.11
C ILE A 200 12.78 -26.62 10.95
N PHE A 201 13.75 -26.85 10.09
CA PHE A 201 14.35 -28.14 9.81
C PHE A 201 15.81 -28.17 10.27
N ASN A 202 16.13 -29.01 11.23
CA ASN A 202 17.49 -29.11 11.81
C ASN A 202 18.05 -27.74 12.26
N GLY A 203 17.20 -26.93 12.89
CA GLY A 203 17.57 -25.61 13.38
C GLY A 203 17.66 -24.51 12.31
N LYS A 204 17.35 -24.80 11.05
CA LYS A 204 17.36 -23.85 9.94
C LYS A 204 15.94 -23.57 9.45
N ILE A 205 15.64 -22.31 9.14
CA ILE A 205 14.37 -21.92 8.54
C ILE A 205 14.38 -22.30 7.04
N LYS A 206 13.37 -23.06 6.61
CA LYS A 206 13.13 -23.35 5.21
C LYS A 206 11.90 -22.58 4.73
N VAL A 207 12.07 -21.79 3.68
CA VAL A 207 10.99 -21.05 3.03
C VAL A 207 10.39 -21.87 1.88
N ASP A 208 9.13 -21.63 1.55
CA ASP A 208 8.38 -22.42 0.58
C ASP A 208 8.47 -21.84 -0.84
N GLN A 209 8.56 -20.51 -0.97
CA GLN A 209 8.58 -19.82 -2.25
C GLN A 209 9.35 -18.50 -2.14
N ALA A 210 9.95 -18.09 -3.26
CA ALA A 210 10.58 -16.78 -3.42
C ALA A 210 10.04 -16.02 -4.63
N SER A 211 9.95 -14.69 -4.52
CA SER A 211 9.69 -13.85 -5.68
C SER A 211 10.36 -12.47 -5.61
N ILE A 212 10.74 -11.96 -6.79
CA ILE A 212 11.25 -10.62 -7.00
C ILE A 212 10.29 -9.92 -7.95
N ALA A 213 9.62 -8.86 -7.51
CA ALA A 213 8.55 -8.29 -8.31
C ALA A 213 8.40 -6.78 -8.16
N GLY A 214 8.04 -6.17 -9.26
CA GLY A 214 7.61 -4.78 -9.31
C GLY A 214 8.74 -3.76 -9.30
N CYS A 215 8.37 -2.53 -9.00
CA CYS A 215 9.24 -1.36 -9.12
C CYS A 215 10.40 -1.29 -8.13
N ALA A 216 10.22 -1.84 -6.94
CA ALA A 216 11.27 -1.86 -5.92
C ALA A 216 12.35 -2.90 -6.23
N ALA A 217 11.97 -4.00 -6.87
CA ALA A 217 12.78 -5.20 -6.93
C ALA A 217 13.23 -5.59 -8.33
N GLY A 218 12.37 -5.36 -9.32
CA GLY A 218 12.61 -5.81 -10.71
C GLY A 218 13.54 -4.91 -11.52
N SER A 219 14.38 -4.10 -10.87
CA SER A 219 15.37 -3.26 -11.54
C SER A 219 16.42 -4.11 -12.27
N PHE A 220 17.09 -3.50 -13.24
CA PHE A 220 18.13 -4.17 -14.01
C PHE A 220 19.24 -4.69 -13.10
N GLU A 221 19.75 -3.85 -12.20
CA GLU A 221 20.83 -4.21 -11.27
C GLU A 221 20.43 -5.36 -10.33
N ASN A 222 19.24 -5.33 -9.78
CA ASN A 222 18.77 -6.37 -8.86
C ASN A 222 18.69 -7.74 -9.53
N ILE A 223 18.20 -7.79 -10.78
CA ILE A 223 18.10 -9.07 -11.51
C ILE A 223 19.47 -9.58 -11.96
N CYS A 224 20.36 -8.68 -12.38
CA CYS A 224 21.75 -9.04 -12.65
C CYS A 224 22.48 -9.57 -11.40
N ALA A 225 22.16 -9.05 -10.23
CA ALA A 225 22.72 -9.58 -8.98
C ALA A 225 22.25 -11.02 -8.70
N VAL A 226 20.98 -11.33 -8.99
CA VAL A 226 20.48 -12.71 -8.88
C VAL A 226 21.24 -13.66 -9.80
N ASP A 227 21.45 -13.25 -11.04
CA ASP A 227 22.20 -14.04 -12.04
C ASP A 227 23.64 -14.30 -11.60
N GLN A 228 24.35 -13.27 -11.15
CA GLN A 228 25.72 -13.41 -10.65
C GLN A 228 25.81 -14.31 -9.40
N ILE A 229 24.78 -14.36 -8.57
CA ILE A 229 24.72 -15.27 -7.44
C ILE A 229 24.45 -16.69 -7.93
N ALA A 230 23.50 -16.87 -8.86
CA ALA A 230 23.19 -18.15 -9.46
C ALA A 230 24.42 -18.81 -10.09
N GLY A 231 25.23 -18.02 -10.84
CA GLY A 231 26.45 -18.49 -11.46
C GLY A 231 27.58 -18.93 -10.52
N LYS A 232 27.48 -18.62 -9.23
CA LYS A 232 28.41 -19.08 -8.18
C LYS A 232 27.97 -20.38 -7.50
N MET A 233 26.75 -20.85 -7.78
CA MET A 233 26.17 -22.01 -7.11
C MET A 233 26.40 -23.28 -7.93
N GLU A 234 26.65 -24.41 -7.25
CA GLU A 234 26.91 -25.70 -7.88
C GLU A 234 25.64 -26.33 -8.50
N HIS A 235 24.48 -25.95 -8.01
CA HIS A 235 23.20 -26.57 -8.38
C HIS A 235 22.13 -25.52 -8.65
N GLY A 236 21.20 -25.82 -9.56
CA GLY A 236 20.01 -25.03 -9.79
C GLY A 236 18.97 -25.18 -8.67
N LEU A 237 17.81 -24.56 -8.86
CA LEU A 237 16.75 -24.46 -7.84
C LEU A 237 16.08 -25.79 -7.48
N GLY A 238 16.21 -26.84 -8.29
CA GLY A 238 15.47 -28.09 -8.10
C GLY A 238 13.94 -27.86 -8.11
N THR A 239 13.27 -28.22 -7.02
CA THR A 239 11.81 -28.04 -6.89
C THR A 239 11.41 -26.69 -6.27
N PHE A 240 12.37 -25.88 -5.84
CA PHE A 240 12.08 -24.61 -5.20
C PHE A 240 11.47 -23.59 -6.19
N ALA A 241 10.39 -22.94 -5.81
CA ALA A 241 9.69 -22.00 -6.68
C ALA A 241 10.31 -20.59 -6.52
N PHE A 242 10.98 -20.12 -7.56
CA PHE A 242 11.51 -18.77 -7.61
C PHE A 242 11.06 -18.05 -8.87
N ASN A 243 10.31 -16.95 -8.71
CA ASN A 243 9.71 -16.19 -9.80
C ASN A 243 10.29 -14.77 -9.83
N ILE A 244 10.63 -14.26 -11.02
CA ILE A 244 11.15 -12.92 -11.23
C ILE A 244 10.28 -12.16 -12.23
N TYR A 245 9.93 -10.92 -11.88
CA TYR A 245 9.17 -9.98 -12.70
C TYR A 245 9.99 -8.70 -12.89
N PRO A 246 10.59 -8.47 -14.06
CA PRO A 246 11.30 -7.22 -14.36
C PRO A 246 10.39 -5.99 -14.15
N ALA A 247 10.97 -4.85 -13.79
CA ALA A 247 10.21 -3.64 -13.50
C ALA A 247 9.48 -3.06 -14.72
N SER A 248 10.01 -3.31 -15.93
CA SER A 248 9.45 -2.80 -17.18
C SER A 248 9.84 -3.66 -18.37
N GLN A 249 9.17 -3.46 -19.50
CA GLN A 249 9.52 -4.12 -20.76
C GLN A 249 10.91 -3.72 -21.28
N PRO A 250 11.36 -2.45 -21.22
CA PRO A 250 12.74 -2.11 -21.56
C PRO A 250 13.78 -2.86 -20.72
N VAL A 251 13.58 -2.97 -19.41
CA VAL A 251 14.46 -3.75 -18.52
C VAL A 251 14.47 -5.22 -18.93
N MET A 252 13.31 -5.83 -19.16
CA MET A 252 13.22 -7.21 -19.61
C MET A 252 13.94 -7.43 -20.94
N THR A 253 13.82 -6.51 -21.88
CA THR A 253 14.47 -6.59 -23.18
C THR A 253 15.99 -6.52 -23.05
N GLU A 254 16.50 -5.65 -22.18
CA GLU A 254 17.94 -5.54 -21.98
C GLU A 254 18.52 -6.76 -21.26
N LEU A 255 17.84 -7.27 -20.23
CA LEU A 255 18.21 -8.53 -19.58
C LEU A 255 18.23 -9.72 -20.55
N ASN A 256 17.33 -9.73 -21.55
CA ASN A 256 17.34 -10.76 -22.58
C ASN A 256 18.51 -10.60 -23.55
N LYS A 257 18.88 -9.38 -23.96
CA LYS A 257 20.00 -9.09 -24.82
C LYS A 257 21.35 -9.42 -24.17
N THR A 258 21.47 -9.17 -22.87
CA THR A 258 22.70 -9.46 -22.12
C THR A 258 22.86 -10.94 -21.75
N GLY A 259 21.85 -11.78 -22.03
CA GLY A 259 21.85 -13.20 -21.71
C GLY A 259 21.32 -13.57 -20.33
N VAL A 260 21.18 -12.62 -19.42
CA VAL A 260 20.76 -12.83 -18.02
C VAL A 260 19.47 -13.64 -17.90
N ILE A 261 18.49 -13.41 -18.79
CA ILE A 261 17.23 -14.20 -18.76
C ILE A 261 17.49 -15.66 -19.08
N ASN A 262 18.33 -15.95 -20.07
CA ASN A 262 18.65 -17.33 -20.45
C ASN A 262 19.37 -18.05 -19.32
N ASP A 263 20.37 -17.41 -18.73
CA ASP A 263 21.17 -17.99 -17.65
C ASP A 263 20.25 -18.29 -16.43
N LEU A 264 19.40 -17.34 -16.03
CA LEU A 264 18.44 -17.55 -14.95
C LEU A 264 17.47 -18.71 -15.23
N MET A 265 16.99 -18.84 -16.47
CA MET A 265 16.11 -19.95 -16.86
C MET A 265 16.82 -21.31 -16.82
N GLU A 266 18.11 -21.36 -17.20
CA GLU A 266 18.93 -22.57 -17.10
C GLU A 266 19.12 -23.02 -15.64
N TYR A 267 19.21 -22.08 -14.69
CA TYR A 267 19.22 -22.37 -13.24
C TYR A 267 17.85 -22.75 -12.67
N GLY A 268 16.76 -22.65 -13.44
CA GLY A 268 15.40 -23.01 -13.04
C GLY A 268 14.55 -21.84 -12.53
N VAL A 269 15.03 -20.61 -12.63
CA VAL A 269 14.25 -19.40 -12.28
C VAL A 269 13.15 -19.18 -13.32
N ARG A 270 11.97 -18.81 -12.87
CA ARG A 270 10.84 -18.51 -13.76
C ARG A 270 10.77 -17.01 -14.01
N VAL A 271 11.33 -16.54 -15.11
CA VAL A 271 11.25 -15.14 -15.51
C VAL A 271 9.93 -14.89 -16.23
N LYS A 272 9.17 -13.91 -15.75
CA LYS A 272 7.85 -13.53 -16.26
C LYS A 272 7.87 -12.10 -16.77
N THR A 273 6.85 -11.70 -17.51
CA THR A 273 6.70 -10.31 -17.99
C THR A 273 6.50 -9.34 -16.84
N ALA A 274 6.83 -8.05 -17.07
CA ALA A 274 6.65 -6.97 -16.08
C ALA A 274 5.20 -6.93 -15.56
N PHE A 275 5.02 -7.25 -14.29
CA PHE A 275 3.73 -7.28 -13.62
C PHE A 275 3.89 -7.17 -12.11
N CYS A 276 3.00 -6.41 -11.47
CA CYS A 276 3.02 -6.23 -10.01
C CYS A 276 2.29 -7.35 -9.24
N GLY A 277 1.89 -8.44 -9.90
CA GLY A 277 1.05 -9.50 -9.35
C GLY A 277 1.40 -9.98 -7.94
N PRO A 278 2.64 -10.40 -7.67
CA PRO A 278 3.01 -10.86 -6.32
C PRO A 278 2.90 -9.78 -5.24
N CYS A 279 3.04 -8.49 -5.60
CA CYS A 279 2.98 -7.39 -4.63
C CYS A 279 1.58 -7.19 -4.02
N PHE A 280 0.52 -7.75 -4.64
CA PHE A 280 -0.86 -7.59 -4.19
C PHE A 280 -1.70 -8.87 -4.31
N GLY A 281 -1.07 -10.03 -4.38
CA GLY A 281 -1.75 -11.32 -4.34
C GLY A 281 -2.48 -11.74 -5.62
N ALA A 282 -2.23 -11.09 -6.77
CA ALA A 282 -2.83 -11.45 -8.06
C ALA A 282 -2.05 -12.54 -8.81
N SER A 283 -0.87 -12.91 -8.35
CA SER A 283 -0.10 -14.05 -8.83
C SER A 283 0.85 -14.54 -7.73
N ASP A 284 1.38 -15.74 -7.91
CA ASP A 284 2.30 -16.38 -6.97
C ASP A 284 1.71 -16.46 -5.54
N ALA A 285 0.38 -16.66 -5.46
CA ALA A 285 -0.27 -16.91 -4.18
C ALA A 285 0.32 -18.16 -3.54
N PRO A 286 0.74 -18.08 -2.26
CA PRO A 286 1.31 -19.23 -1.56
C PRO A 286 0.26 -20.28 -1.20
N GLY A 287 0.72 -21.48 -0.87
CA GLY A 287 -0.10 -22.50 -0.25
C GLY A 287 -0.50 -22.13 1.18
N ASN A 288 -1.46 -22.88 1.75
CA ASN A 288 -1.87 -22.65 3.13
C ASN A 288 -0.72 -22.96 4.10
N ASN A 289 -0.51 -22.07 5.07
CA ASN A 289 0.61 -22.11 6.03
C ASN A 289 2.02 -21.97 5.39
N ASP A 290 2.14 -21.48 4.15
CA ASP A 290 3.45 -21.22 3.57
C ASP A 290 4.12 -19.99 4.21
N PHE A 291 5.44 -20.08 4.31
CA PHE A 291 6.32 -18.96 4.64
C PHE A 291 7.15 -18.61 3.41
N CYS A 292 6.87 -17.44 2.82
CA CYS A 292 7.48 -16.99 1.59
C CYS A 292 8.40 -15.79 1.82
N ILE A 293 9.38 -15.62 0.94
CA ILE A 293 10.24 -14.44 0.92
C ILE A 293 10.04 -13.66 -0.38
N ARG A 294 9.94 -12.35 -0.27
CA ARG A 294 9.72 -11.48 -1.43
C ARG A 294 10.59 -10.23 -1.35
N HIS A 295 11.13 -9.83 -2.50
CA HIS A 295 11.50 -8.45 -2.71
C HIS A 295 10.31 -7.77 -3.38
N SER A 296 9.51 -7.13 -2.57
CA SER A 296 8.32 -6.36 -2.95
C SER A 296 8.09 -5.27 -1.91
N THR A 297 7.08 -4.41 -2.07
CA THR A 297 6.94 -3.26 -1.18
C THR A 297 6.25 -3.57 0.15
N ARG A 298 5.43 -4.63 0.24
CA ARG A 298 4.54 -4.87 1.40
C ARG A 298 4.37 -6.34 1.72
N ASN A 299 4.24 -6.62 3.01
CA ASN A 299 3.96 -7.94 3.56
C ASN A 299 2.78 -7.90 4.57
N PHE A 300 1.80 -7.04 4.31
CA PHE A 300 0.59 -6.95 5.13
C PHE A 300 -0.20 -8.26 5.14
N PRO A 301 -1.02 -8.50 6.17
CA PRO A 301 -1.83 -9.71 6.27
C PRO A 301 -2.65 -9.97 5.00
N ASN A 302 -2.63 -11.21 4.53
CA ASN A 302 -3.37 -11.71 3.36
C ASN A 302 -3.08 -10.99 2.02
N ARG A 303 -2.12 -10.07 2.00
CA ARG A 303 -1.72 -9.37 0.77
C ARG A 303 -1.03 -10.29 -0.23
N GLU A 304 -0.53 -11.43 0.21
CA GLU A 304 0.07 -12.47 -0.61
C GLU A 304 -0.94 -13.27 -1.43
N GLY A 305 -2.23 -13.16 -1.12
CA GLY A 305 -3.33 -13.80 -1.87
C GLY A 305 -4.07 -14.90 -1.11
N SER A 306 -3.74 -15.17 0.17
CA SER A 306 -4.54 -16.08 0.99
C SER A 306 -5.92 -15.50 1.31
N ASN A 307 -6.92 -16.37 1.45
CA ASN A 307 -8.30 -15.99 1.75
C ASN A 307 -8.73 -16.55 3.12
N PRO A 308 -8.73 -15.72 4.18
CA PRO A 308 -9.13 -16.13 5.52
C PRO A 308 -10.56 -16.65 5.62
N ALA A 309 -11.48 -16.13 4.80
CA ALA A 309 -12.86 -16.62 4.78
C ALA A 309 -12.97 -18.10 4.34
N ASN A 310 -11.94 -18.60 3.65
CA ASN A 310 -11.81 -20.02 3.25
C ASN A 310 -10.86 -20.79 4.17
N GLY A 311 -10.52 -20.28 5.35
CA GLY A 311 -9.59 -20.90 6.29
C GLY A 311 -8.12 -20.88 5.82
N GLN A 312 -7.77 -20.01 4.85
CA GLN A 312 -6.42 -19.93 4.32
C GLN A 312 -5.61 -18.84 5.04
N ILE A 313 -4.37 -19.16 5.35
CA ILE A 313 -3.38 -18.19 5.82
C ILE A 313 -2.02 -18.54 5.21
N ALA A 314 -1.26 -17.51 4.86
CA ALA A 314 0.14 -17.61 4.53
C ALA A 314 0.88 -16.37 5.05
N SER A 315 2.18 -16.37 4.95
CA SER A 315 2.99 -15.27 5.44
C SER A 315 4.14 -14.94 4.48
N VAL A 316 4.47 -13.65 4.44
CA VAL A 316 5.55 -13.15 3.59
C VAL A 316 6.52 -12.33 4.44
N ALA A 317 7.81 -12.64 4.33
CA ALA A 317 8.87 -11.77 4.78
C ALA A 317 9.47 -11.00 3.59
N LEU A 318 9.87 -9.75 3.82
CA LEU A 318 10.56 -8.96 2.80
C LEU A 318 12.06 -9.06 2.99
N MET A 319 12.77 -9.24 1.88
CA MET A 319 14.24 -9.30 1.85
C MET A 319 14.77 -8.68 0.55
N ASP A 320 16.05 -8.34 0.55
CA ASP A 320 16.74 -7.92 -0.68
C ASP A 320 16.91 -9.08 -1.67
N SER A 321 16.93 -8.76 -2.97
CA SER A 321 17.09 -9.72 -4.07
C SER A 321 18.33 -10.60 -3.92
N LYS A 322 19.42 -10.06 -3.39
CA LYS A 322 20.67 -10.80 -3.17
C LYS A 322 20.49 -11.91 -2.10
N SER A 323 19.88 -11.59 -0.97
CA SER A 323 19.59 -12.59 0.08
C SER A 323 18.48 -13.56 -0.33
N ILE A 324 17.53 -13.13 -1.17
CA ILE A 324 16.54 -14.03 -1.76
C ILE A 324 17.21 -15.04 -2.68
N ALA A 325 18.12 -14.60 -3.56
CA ALA A 325 18.88 -15.50 -4.42
C ALA A 325 19.74 -16.48 -3.61
N ALA A 326 20.48 -15.97 -2.62
CA ALA A 326 21.26 -16.81 -1.70
C ALA A 326 20.40 -17.91 -1.05
N THR A 327 19.23 -17.56 -0.57
CA THR A 327 18.25 -18.49 0.04
C THR A 327 17.72 -19.49 -0.99
N ALA A 328 17.30 -19.03 -2.16
CA ALA A 328 16.73 -19.87 -3.20
C ALA A 328 17.72 -20.94 -3.67
N PHE A 329 18.94 -20.55 -3.97
CA PHE A 329 20.00 -21.47 -4.41
C PHE A 329 20.64 -22.28 -3.27
N SER A 330 20.31 -21.98 -2.02
CA SER A 330 20.61 -22.83 -0.85
C SER A 330 19.49 -23.82 -0.55
N GLY A 331 18.68 -24.22 -1.53
CA GLY A 331 17.60 -25.19 -1.40
C GLY A 331 16.39 -24.66 -0.62
N GLY A 332 16.20 -23.32 -0.55
CA GLY A 332 15.16 -22.66 0.22
C GLY A 332 15.48 -22.49 1.70
N PHE A 333 16.67 -22.84 2.15
CA PHE A 333 17.09 -22.54 3.52
C PHE A 333 17.54 -21.08 3.63
N LEU A 334 16.96 -20.36 4.59
CA LEU A 334 17.20 -18.94 4.81
C LEU A 334 18.71 -18.66 4.95
N THR A 335 19.26 -17.89 4.02
CA THR A 335 20.71 -17.65 3.88
C THR A 335 20.96 -16.16 3.61
N SER A 336 21.94 -15.59 4.28
CA SER A 336 22.36 -14.21 4.07
C SER A 336 23.24 -14.09 2.81
N ALA A 337 23.02 -13.04 2.03
CA ALA A 337 23.89 -12.74 0.89
C ALA A 337 25.35 -12.50 1.32
N GLU A 338 25.59 -12.04 2.53
CA GLU A 338 26.90 -11.85 3.11
C GLU A 338 27.75 -13.14 3.14
N ASP A 339 27.10 -14.30 3.19
CA ASP A 339 27.79 -15.61 3.23
C ASP A 339 28.24 -16.09 1.85
N ILE A 340 27.77 -15.46 0.75
CA ILE A 340 28.00 -15.91 -0.63
C ILE A 340 28.62 -14.81 -1.49
N VAL A 341 28.18 -13.57 -1.34
CA VAL A 341 28.54 -12.44 -2.22
C VAL A 341 29.81 -11.78 -1.71
N THR A 342 30.89 -11.81 -2.48
CA THR A 342 32.14 -11.09 -2.16
C THR A 342 32.32 -9.84 -3.01
N GLU A 343 31.76 -9.85 -4.21
CA GLU A 343 31.83 -8.75 -5.17
C GLU A 343 30.55 -8.74 -6.02
N PHE A 344 30.21 -7.60 -6.58
CA PHE A 344 29.10 -7.43 -7.49
C PHE A 344 29.46 -6.45 -8.61
N HIS A 345 29.22 -6.83 -9.85
CA HIS A 345 29.47 -6.01 -11.02
C HIS A 345 28.16 -5.68 -11.70
N VAL A 346 27.84 -4.40 -11.81
CA VAL A 346 26.65 -3.94 -12.53
C VAL A 346 26.96 -3.85 -14.02
N PRO A 347 26.28 -4.62 -14.90
CA PRO A 347 26.41 -4.47 -16.32
C PRO A 347 25.88 -3.11 -16.80
N GLU A 348 26.40 -2.66 -17.95
CA GLU A 348 25.92 -1.42 -18.57
C GLU A 348 24.47 -1.59 -19.04
N TYR A 349 23.61 -0.64 -18.72
CA TYR A 349 22.20 -0.62 -19.11
C TYR A 349 21.98 0.22 -20.36
N HIS A 350 21.27 -0.34 -21.36
CA HIS A 350 20.87 0.37 -22.57
C HIS A 350 19.36 0.45 -22.68
N PHE A 351 18.83 1.67 -22.64
CA PHE A 351 17.40 1.90 -22.77
C PHE A 351 16.94 1.81 -24.23
N ASN A 352 15.86 1.05 -24.47
CA ASN A 352 15.24 0.91 -25.78
C ASN A 352 13.83 1.54 -25.80
N GLU A 353 13.73 2.74 -26.32
CA GLU A 353 12.46 3.51 -26.39
C GLU A 353 11.47 2.94 -27.41
N LYS A 354 11.92 2.20 -28.45
CA LYS A 354 11.07 1.63 -29.50
C LYS A 354 9.93 0.76 -28.94
N ILE A 355 10.12 0.18 -27.77
CA ILE A 355 9.10 -0.62 -27.11
C ILE A 355 7.87 0.24 -26.81
N TYR A 356 8.08 1.44 -26.29
CA TYR A 356 6.98 2.36 -25.98
C TYR A 356 6.37 2.96 -27.24
N ASP A 357 7.17 3.25 -28.27
CA ASP A 357 6.66 3.75 -29.56
C ASP A 357 5.68 2.77 -30.21
N ASN A 358 5.86 1.48 -29.98
CA ASN A 358 5.02 0.45 -30.57
C ASN A 358 3.78 0.08 -29.74
N ILE A 359 3.77 0.35 -28.44
CA ILE A 359 2.67 -0.08 -27.54
C ILE A 359 1.89 1.08 -26.91
N VAL A 360 2.43 2.31 -26.95
CA VAL A 360 1.79 3.49 -26.38
C VAL A 360 1.25 4.39 -27.49
N TYR A 361 -0.07 4.61 -27.49
CA TYR A 361 -0.66 5.57 -28.41
C TYR A 361 -0.31 7.01 -28.01
N ASN A 362 0.41 7.71 -28.87
CA ASN A 362 0.68 9.13 -28.72
C ASN A 362 -0.44 9.98 -29.35
N GLY A 363 -1.40 10.39 -28.54
CA GLY A 363 -2.53 11.26 -28.93
C GLY A 363 -2.31 12.74 -28.70
N PHE A 364 -1.10 13.17 -28.29
CA PHE A 364 -0.81 14.58 -28.03
C PHE A 364 -1.05 15.45 -29.28
N GLY A 365 -1.82 16.51 -29.14
CA GLY A 365 -2.22 17.36 -30.27
C GLY A 365 -3.20 16.74 -31.28
N LYS A 366 -3.70 15.52 -31.04
CA LYS A 366 -4.63 14.78 -31.93
C LYS A 366 -5.97 14.54 -31.24
N ALA A 367 -6.49 15.54 -30.56
CA ALA A 367 -7.80 15.44 -29.89
C ALA A 367 -8.93 15.09 -30.90
N ARG A 368 -9.82 14.20 -30.49
CA ARG A 368 -11.01 13.82 -31.24
C ARG A 368 -12.24 13.95 -30.32
N PRO A 369 -12.72 15.17 -30.08
CA PRO A 369 -13.80 15.43 -29.13
C PRO A 369 -15.13 14.77 -29.52
N GLU A 370 -15.32 14.47 -30.81
CA GLU A 370 -16.50 13.81 -31.36
C GLU A 370 -16.51 12.28 -31.15
N THR A 371 -15.43 11.70 -30.69
CA THR A 371 -15.35 10.26 -30.51
C THR A 371 -16.21 9.83 -29.31
N ALA A 372 -17.22 9.02 -29.55
CA ALA A 372 -18.05 8.44 -28.50
C ALA A 372 -17.23 7.48 -27.61
N MET A 373 -17.42 7.58 -26.31
CA MET A 373 -16.87 6.62 -25.37
C MET A 373 -17.70 5.34 -25.38
N LEU A 374 -17.03 4.22 -25.65
CA LEU A 374 -17.65 2.89 -25.58
C LEU A 374 -17.10 2.16 -24.35
N TYR A 375 -18.01 1.75 -23.48
CA TYR A 375 -17.64 0.98 -22.30
C TYR A 375 -17.49 -0.51 -22.65
N GLY A 376 -16.42 -1.12 -22.19
CA GLY A 376 -16.29 -2.58 -22.19
C GLY A 376 -17.35 -3.22 -21.29
N PRO A 377 -17.64 -4.52 -21.45
CA PRO A 377 -18.74 -5.20 -20.73
C PRO A 377 -18.56 -5.21 -19.19
N ALA A 378 -17.32 -5.12 -18.71
CA ALA A 378 -17.03 -5.08 -17.29
C ALA A 378 -17.10 -3.67 -16.66
N ILE A 379 -17.17 -2.61 -17.49
CA ILE A 379 -17.20 -1.23 -17.03
C ILE A 379 -18.65 -0.83 -16.72
N LYS A 380 -18.87 -0.28 -15.52
CA LYS A 380 -20.18 0.24 -15.09
C LYS A 380 -20.01 1.66 -14.54
N ASP A 381 -21.01 2.48 -14.78
CA ASP A 381 -21.10 3.80 -14.18
C ASP A 381 -21.26 3.71 -12.65
N TRP A 382 -20.89 4.79 -11.98
CA TRP A 382 -21.13 4.94 -10.56
C TRP A 382 -22.64 5.04 -10.27
N PRO A 383 -23.10 4.51 -9.11
CA PRO A 383 -24.48 4.72 -8.70
C PRO A 383 -24.73 6.20 -8.38
N GLU A 384 -25.99 6.61 -8.50
CA GLU A 384 -26.41 7.88 -7.95
C GLU A 384 -26.16 7.92 -6.44
N MET A 385 -25.64 9.02 -5.95
CA MET A 385 -25.27 9.20 -4.55
C MET A 385 -26.05 10.36 -3.94
N SER A 386 -26.60 10.13 -2.76
CA SER A 386 -27.35 11.17 -2.04
C SER A 386 -26.46 12.37 -1.69
N THR A 387 -27.04 13.56 -1.79
CA THR A 387 -26.41 14.80 -1.32
C THR A 387 -26.50 14.90 0.19
N LEU A 388 -25.57 15.67 0.80
CA LEU A 388 -25.59 15.93 2.23
C LEU A 388 -26.85 16.69 2.62
N THR A 389 -27.65 16.11 3.51
CA THR A 389 -28.87 16.69 4.08
C THR A 389 -28.55 17.61 5.27
N GLU A 390 -29.54 18.33 5.77
CA GLU A 390 -29.39 19.23 6.94
C GLU A 390 -28.87 18.46 8.16
N ASN A 391 -29.46 17.30 8.44
CA ASN A 391 -29.09 16.40 9.52
C ASN A 391 -28.73 15.03 8.95
N LEU A 392 -28.02 14.20 9.73
CA LEU A 392 -27.77 12.80 9.42
C LEU A 392 -28.16 11.89 10.58
N LEU A 393 -28.75 10.75 10.24
CA LEU A 393 -28.91 9.59 11.11
C LEU A 393 -28.03 8.46 10.57
N LEU A 394 -26.98 8.11 11.31
CA LEU A 394 -25.97 7.14 10.90
C LEU A 394 -26.05 5.91 11.80
N LYS A 395 -26.08 4.70 11.20
CA LYS A 395 -25.94 3.45 11.95
C LYS A 395 -24.48 3.03 11.98
N VAL A 396 -23.97 2.68 13.15
CA VAL A 396 -22.64 2.08 13.33
C VAL A 396 -22.72 0.63 12.85
N VAL A 397 -22.21 0.34 11.66
CA VAL A 397 -22.31 -0.99 11.03
C VAL A 397 -21.08 -1.85 11.28
N SER A 398 -19.95 -1.26 11.65
CA SER A 398 -18.74 -1.98 12.02
C SER A 398 -17.87 -1.18 12.98
N VAL A 399 -17.24 -1.89 13.92
CA VAL A 399 -16.32 -1.33 14.93
C VAL A 399 -15.03 -2.15 14.91
N ILE A 400 -13.93 -1.54 14.48
CA ILE A 400 -12.61 -2.17 14.39
C ILE A 400 -11.68 -1.54 15.42
N ARG A 401 -11.21 -2.33 16.37
CA ARG A 401 -10.39 -1.87 17.51
C ARG A 401 -8.89 -2.16 17.35
N ASP A 402 -8.47 -2.70 16.21
CA ASP A 402 -7.05 -2.91 15.90
C ASP A 402 -6.28 -1.58 15.90
N GLU A 403 -5.00 -1.64 16.26
CA GLU A 403 -4.14 -0.46 16.28
C GLU A 403 -4.05 0.24 14.92
N VAL A 404 -4.04 -0.52 13.83
CA VAL A 404 -4.06 0.00 12.45
C VAL A 404 -4.96 -0.88 11.60
N THR A 405 -5.84 -0.27 10.81
CA THR A 405 -6.62 -0.97 9.77
C THR A 405 -6.08 -0.57 8.41
N THR A 406 -5.53 -1.55 7.71
CA THR A 406 -4.94 -1.33 6.39
C THR A 406 -6.00 -1.14 5.31
N THR A 407 -5.62 -0.52 4.19
CA THR A 407 -6.52 -0.40 3.03
C THR A 407 -6.81 -1.75 2.37
N ASP A 408 -5.96 -2.76 2.56
CA ASP A 408 -6.22 -4.12 2.07
C ASP A 408 -7.22 -4.88 2.94
N GLU A 409 -7.37 -4.52 4.21
CA GLU A 409 -8.46 -4.99 5.08
C GLU A 409 -9.77 -4.27 4.75
N LEU A 410 -9.70 -2.97 4.44
CA LEU A 410 -10.88 -2.22 3.99
C LEU A 410 -11.38 -2.70 2.63
N ILE A 411 -10.48 -2.98 1.68
CA ILE A 411 -10.79 -3.52 0.35
C ILE A 411 -9.62 -4.35 -0.18
N PRO A 412 -9.74 -5.68 -0.31
CA PRO A 412 -8.64 -6.55 -0.71
C PRO A 412 -8.21 -6.33 -2.15
N SER A 413 -6.96 -5.92 -2.36
CA SER A 413 -6.43 -5.50 -3.67
C SER A 413 -6.35 -6.63 -4.69
N GLY A 414 -5.99 -7.84 -4.26
CA GLY A 414 -5.83 -9.01 -5.13
C GLY A 414 -7.16 -9.53 -5.64
N GLU A 415 -8.08 -9.83 -4.75
CA GLU A 415 -9.40 -10.39 -5.06
C GLU A 415 -10.25 -9.45 -5.91
N THR A 416 -10.06 -8.15 -5.74
CA THR A 416 -10.83 -7.12 -6.46
C THR A 416 -10.23 -6.68 -7.79
N ALA A 417 -9.07 -7.22 -8.18
CA ALA A 417 -8.33 -6.76 -9.35
C ALA A 417 -9.17 -6.77 -10.64
N SER A 418 -10.02 -7.78 -10.82
CA SER A 418 -10.89 -7.93 -12.00
C SER A 418 -12.16 -7.07 -11.96
N TYR A 419 -12.49 -6.44 -10.84
CA TYR A 419 -13.74 -5.70 -10.63
C TYR A 419 -13.57 -4.19 -10.53
N ARG A 420 -12.34 -3.67 -10.68
CA ARG A 420 -12.02 -2.25 -10.45
C ARG A 420 -12.82 -1.27 -11.31
N SER A 421 -13.29 -1.69 -12.48
CA SER A 421 -14.14 -0.88 -13.36
C SER A 421 -15.63 -1.05 -13.11
N ASN A 422 -16.03 -1.74 -12.05
CA ASN A 422 -17.43 -1.98 -11.69
C ASN A 422 -17.64 -1.69 -10.21
N PRO A 423 -18.09 -0.46 -9.87
CA PRO A 423 -18.24 -0.02 -8.48
C PRO A 423 -19.18 -0.90 -7.67
N TYR A 424 -20.21 -1.47 -8.28
CA TYR A 424 -21.13 -2.38 -7.59
C TYR A 424 -20.48 -3.70 -7.23
N LYS A 425 -19.65 -4.25 -8.12
CA LYS A 425 -18.99 -5.54 -7.87
C LYS A 425 -17.86 -5.41 -6.89
N ILE A 426 -17.03 -4.36 -7.03
CA ILE A 426 -15.89 -4.17 -6.13
C ILE A 426 -16.35 -3.87 -4.69
N SER A 427 -17.46 -3.14 -4.51
CA SER A 427 -17.97 -2.82 -3.18
C SER A 427 -18.43 -4.04 -2.37
N GLU A 428 -18.79 -5.16 -3.02
CA GLU A 428 -19.13 -6.42 -2.34
C GLU A 428 -17.96 -7.02 -1.54
N PHE A 429 -16.74 -6.56 -1.77
CA PHE A 429 -15.55 -7.01 -1.07
C PHE A 429 -15.13 -6.10 0.10
N THR A 430 -15.90 -5.05 0.40
CA THR A 430 -15.59 -4.12 1.48
C THR A 430 -15.57 -4.86 2.82
N LEU A 431 -14.45 -4.78 3.53
CA LEU A 431 -14.21 -5.41 4.84
C LEU A 431 -14.39 -6.94 4.89
N ILE A 432 -14.53 -7.62 3.76
CA ILE A 432 -14.86 -9.06 3.71
C ILE A 432 -13.87 -9.93 4.50
N ARG A 433 -12.62 -9.49 4.64
CA ARG A 433 -11.59 -10.20 5.41
C ARG A 433 -11.61 -9.88 6.91
N LYS A 434 -12.20 -8.75 7.30
CA LYS A 434 -12.17 -8.24 8.68
C LYS A 434 -13.52 -8.29 9.36
N ASP A 435 -14.56 -7.90 8.65
CA ASP A 435 -15.96 -7.94 9.08
C ASP A 435 -16.85 -8.38 7.90
N PRO A 436 -17.01 -9.69 7.68
CA PRO A 436 -17.80 -10.21 6.56
C PRO A 436 -19.26 -9.77 6.55
N GLU A 437 -19.82 -9.35 7.69
CA GLU A 437 -21.21 -8.88 7.80
C GLU A 437 -21.39 -7.43 7.35
N TYR A 438 -20.29 -6.66 7.25
CA TYR A 438 -20.31 -5.23 6.93
C TYR A 438 -21.16 -4.90 5.70
N VAL A 439 -20.95 -5.63 4.60
CA VAL A 439 -21.66 -5.37 3.32
C VAL A 439 -23.17 -5.55 3.48
N GLY A 440 -23.59 -6.60 4.18
CA GLY A 440 -25.00 -6.86 4.46
C GLY A 440 -25.63 -5.75 5.29
N LYS A 441 -25.01 -5.40 6.41
CA LYS A 441 -25.47 -4.34 7.31
C LYS A 441 -25.52 -2.96 6.63
N ALA A 442 -24.49 -2.62 5.85
CA ALA A 442 -24.44 -1.35 5.13
C ALA A 442 -25.56 -1.25 4.08
N LYS A 443 -25.80 -2.32 3.31
CA LYS A 443 -26.88 -2.37 2.33
C LYS A 443 -28.28 -2.26 2.97
N GLU A 444 -28.48 -2.89 4.12
CA GLU A 444 -29.74 -2.76 4.86
C GLU A 444 -30.06 -1.29 5.16
N ILE A 445 -29.07 -0.55 5.66
CA ILE A 445 -29.22 0.88 5.95
C ILE A 445 -29.38 1.70 4.66
N GLN A 446 -28.65 1.35 3.61
CA GLN A 446 -28.79 2.03 2.31
C GLN A 446 -30.21 1.92 1.74
N GLU A 447 -30.93 0.81 1.99
CA GLU A 447 -32.30 0.65 1.54
C GLU A 447 -33.28 1.64 2.20
N PHE A 448 -32.99 2.09 3.44
CA PHE A 448 -33.76 3.18 4.06
C PHE A 448 -33.48 4.53 3.40
N GLU A 449 -32.22 4.81 3.04
CA GLU A 449 -31.90 6.04 2.31
C GLU A 449 -32.54 6.06 0.91
N LYS A 450 -32.55 4.93 0.19
CA LYS A 450 -33.26 4.81 -1.08
C LYS A 450 -34.77 5.05 -0.92
N ALA A 451 -35.35 4.50 0.15
CA ALA A 451 -36.76 4.74 0.49
C ALA A 451 -37.02 6.22 0.79
N ARG A 452 -36.12 6.87 1.53
CA ARG A 452 -36.18 8.32 1.79
C ARG A 452 -36.20 9.12 0.48
N VAL A 453 -35.26 8.85 -0.41
CA VAL A 453 -35.13 9.55 -1.70
C VAL A 453 -36.33 9.30 -2.62
N SER A 454 -36.88 8.08 -2.61
CA SER A 454 -38.07 7.73 -3.39
C SER A 454 -39.41 8.18 -2.79
N GLY A 455 -39.42 8.69 -1.56
CA GLY A 455 -40.64 9.18 -0.91
C GLY A 455 -41.46 8.09 -0.20
N ASP A 456 -40.87 6.93 0.11
CA ASP A 456 -41.54 5.85 0.84
C ASP A 456 -41.55 6.12 2.37
N VAL A 457 -42.53 6.93 2.79
CA VAL A 457 -42.70 7.34 4.20
C VAL A 457 -42.84 6.14 5.13
N LYS A 458 -43.58 5.10 4.72
CA LYS A 458 -43.83 3.91 5.57
C LYS A 458 -42.54 3.17 5.91
N LYS A 459 -41.65 3.03 4.95
CA LYS A 459 -40.38 2.33 5.16
C LYS A 459 -39.45 3.15 6.05
N VAL A 460 -39.33 4.47 5.84
CA VAL A 460 -38.42 5.30 6.65
C VAL A 460 -38.96 5.57 8.07
N GLU A 461 -40.27 5.49 8.31
CA GLU A 461 -40.87 5.65 9.62
C GLU A 461 -40.25 4.71 10.65
N THR A 462 -39.99 3.46 10.27
CA THR A 462 -39.41 2.45 11.15
C THR A 462 -38.02 2.82 11.68
N ILE A 463 -37.18 3.44 10.86
CA ILE A 463 -35.83 3.84 11.30
C ILE A 463 -35.85 5.18 12.03
N TYR A 464 -36.72 6.12 11.63
CA TYR A 464 -36.83 7.43 12.32
C TYR A 464 -37.47 7.35 13.68
N GLN A 465 -38.23 6.29 14.01
CA GLN A 465 -38.79 6.08 15.35
C GLN A 465 -37.72 6.13 16.45
N ILE A 466 -36.48 5.73 16.15
CA ILE A 466 -35.40 5.80 17.13
C ILE A 466 -35.10 7.23 17.60
N LEU A 467 -35.39 8.26 16.80
CA LEU A 467 -35.16 9.65 17.14
C LEU A 467 -36.09 10.13 18.28
N SER A 468 -37.23 9.46 18.47
CA SER A 468 -38.15 9.78 19.57
C SER A 468 -37.54 9.49 20.95
N THR A 469 -36.64 8.55 21.07
CA THR A 469 -35.95 8.21 22.33
C THR A 469 -35.07 9.35 22.84
N VAL A 470 -34.67 10.25 21.95
CA VAL A 470 -33.86 11.44 22.25
C VAL A 470 -34.66 12.74 22.12
N GLY A 471 -35.99 12.63 22.16
CA GLY A 471 -36.89 13.79 22.21
C GLY A 471 -37.21 14.44 20.84
N ILE A 472 -36.80 13.81 19.72
CA ILE A 472 -37.11 14.30 18.36
C ILE A 472 -38.38 13.59 17.87
N ASN A 473 -39.51 14.26 17.97
CA ASN A 473 -40.85 13.70 17.71
C ASN A 473 -41.50 14.24 16.42
N ALA A 474 -40.70 14.67 15.43
CA ALA A 474 -41.22 15.14 14.17
C ALA A 474 -41.75 13.95 13.30
N PRO A 475 -42.80 14.16 12.49
CA PRO A 475 -43.31 13.13 11.59
C PRO A 475 -42.25 12.64 10.60
N ALA A 476 -42.28 11.36 10.24
CA ALA A 476 -41.35 10.78 9.26
C ALA A 476 -41.36 11.52 7.91
N SER A 477 -42.51 12.02 7.47
CA SER A 477 -42.66 12.86 6.26
C SER A 477 -41.89 14.19 6.30
N GLU A 478 -41.65 14.73 7.51
CA GLU A 478 -40.82 15.91 7.71
C GLU A 478 -39.34 15.54 7.85
N LEU A 479 -39.04 14.53 8.67
CA LEU A 479 -37.68 14.05 8.90
C LEU A 479 -36.99 13.62 7.60
N MET A 480 -37.72 12.96 6.71
CA MET A 480 -37.14 12.50 5.44
C MET A 480 -36.70 13.64 4.49
N GLN A 481 -37.18 14.86 4.69
CA GLN A 481 -36.74 16.03 3.90
C GLN A 481 -35.47 16.63 4.44
N THR A 482 -35.21 16.49 5.75
CA THR A 482 -34.13 17.17 6.45
C THR A 482 -33.02 16.23 6.92
N THR A 483 -33.31 14.95 7.10
CA THR A 483 -32.41 13.98 7.75
C THR A 483 -32.09 12.82 6.82
N GLY A 484 -30.86 12.76 6.34
CA GLY A 484 -30.36 11.64 5.54
C GLY A 484 -29.99 10.43 6.39
N ILE A 485 -30.03 9.26 5.80
CA ILE A 485 -29.79 7.99 6.47
C ILE A 485 -28.53 7.34 5.85
N GLY A 486 -27.60 6.87 6.68
CA GLY A 486 -26.40 6.20 6.16
C GLY A 486 -25.71 5.31 7.19
N SER A 487 -24.69 4.64 6.73
CA SER A 487 -23.81 3.84 7.59
C SER A 487 -22.55 4.61 7.99
N VAL A 488 -21.99 4.25 9.13
CA VAL A 488 -20.71 4.73 9.63
C VAL A 488 -19.84 3.56 10.07
N LEU A 489 -18.55 3.65 9.75
CA LEU A 489 -17.50 2.75 10.20
C LEU A 489 -16.71 3.44 11.31
N TYR A 490 -16.49 2.75 12.42
CA TYR A 490 -15.45 3.09 13.39
C TYR A 490 -14.23 2.19 13.19
N ALA A 491 -13.06 2.80 13.11
CA ALA A 491 -11.79 2.07 13.17
C ALA A 491 -10.73 2.93 13.85
N LYS A 492 -9.91 2.36 14.75
CA LYS A 492 -8.96 3.12 15.56
C LYS A 492 -8.00 3.97 14.72
N ARG A 493 -7.32 3.35 13.73
CA ARG A 493 -6.44 4.05 12.75
C ARG A 493 -6.61 3.46 11.36
N PRO A 494 -7.63 3.88 10.59
CA PRO A 494 -7.85 3.34 9.26
C PRO A 494 -6.98 3.99 8.19
N GLY A 495 -6.70 3.21 7.12
CA GLY A 495 -6.24 3.72 5.84
C GLY A 495 -4.75 3.69 5.59
N ASP A 496 -4.01 2.81 6.27
CA ASP A 496 -2.64 2.50 5.88
C ASP A 496 -2.63 1.59 4.63
N GLY A 497 -1.77 1.88 3.67
CA GLY A 497 -1.66 1.09 2.44
C GLY A 497 -1.91 1.88 1.15
N SER A 498 -2.16 1.19 0.02
CA SER A 498 -2.22 1.78 -1.33
C SER A 498 -3.61 1.82 -1.97
N ALA A 499 -4.54 0.95 -1.58
CA ALA A 499 -5.88 0.85 -2.19
C ALA A 499 -6.88 1.90 -1.62
N ARG A 500 -6.42 3.06 -1.24
CA ARG A 500 -7.16 4.08 -0.48
C ARG A 500 -8.40 4.60 -1.19
N GLU A 501 -8.33 4.79 -2.50
CA GLU A 501 -9.44 5.26 -3.32
C GLU A 501 -10.61 4.28 -3.24
N TYR A 502 -10.37 3.00 -3.51
CA TYR A 502 -11.41 1.98 -3.41
C TYR A 502 -11.88 1.75 -1.98
N ALA A 503 -10.97 1.88 -0.99
CA ALA A 503 -11.34 1.77 0.42
C ALA A 503 -12.38 2.82 0.84
N ALA A 504 -12.35 4.01 0.25
CA ALA A 504 -13.34 5.06 0.48
C ALA A 504 -14.55 4.90 -0.46
N SER A 505 -14.33 4.80 -1.78
CA SER A 505 -15.41 4.77 -2.76
C SER A 505 -16.37 3.57 -2.59
N CYS A 506 -15.84 2.40 -2.23
CA CYS A 506 -16.67 1.22 -1.98
C CYS A 506 -17.62 1.41 -0.78
N GLN A 507 -17.14 2.02 0.30
CA GLN A 507 -18.01 2.38 1.43
C GLN A 507 -19.10 3.34 0.99
N LYS A 508 -18.76 4.35 0.16
CA LYS A 508 -19.75 5.30 -0.37
C LYS A 508 -20.80 4.62 -1.24
N VAL A 509 -20.39 3.70 -2.10
CA VAL A 509 -21.31 2.90 -2.95
C VAL A 509 -22.30 2.09 -2.10
N LEU A 510 -21.89 1.64 -0.92
CA LEU A 510 -22.71 0.91 0.05
C LEU A 510 -23.52 1.83 1.00
N GLY A 511 -23.53 3.15 0.76
CA GLY A 511 -24.29 4.09 1.58
C GLY A 511 -23.54 4.61 2.82
N GLY A 512 -22.21 4.44 2.86
CA GLY A 512 -21.36 5.03 3.89
C GLY A 512 -21.30 6.55 3.77
N LEU A 513 -21.63 7.26 4.84
CA LEU A 513 -21.64 8.73 4.87
C LEU A 513 -20.60 9.32 5.83
N ALA A 514 -20.07 8.54 6.74
CA ALA A 514 -19.01 8.97 7.65
C ALA A 514 -18.06 7.82 8.01
N ASN A 515 -16.87 8.20 8.39
CA ASN A 515 -15.91 7.36 9.11
C ASN A 515 -15.52 8.05 10.41
N ILE A 516 -15.41 7.28 11.47
CA ILE A 516 -14.98 7.75 12.79
C ILE A 516 -13.71 7.01 13.18
N CYS A 517 -12.72 7.73 13.68
CA CYS A 517 -11.46 7.14 14.13
C CYS A 517 -10.85 7.97 15.27
N ILE A 518 -9.83 7.43 15.94
CA ILE A 518 -8.96 8.23 16.81
C ILE A 518 -8.06 9.10 15.94
N GLU A 519 -7.43 8.46 14.94
CA GLU A 519 -6.53 9.12 14.00
C GLU A 519 -6.54 8.41 12.65
N TYR A 520 -6.51 9.14 11.55
CA TYR A 520 -6.29 8.56 10.23
C TYR A 520 -4.84 8.12 10.07
N ALA A 521 -4.61 6.85 9.73
CA ALA A 521 -3.27 6.31 9.51
C ALA A 521 -2.49 7.12 8.46
N THR A 522 -3.20 7.63 7.43
CA THR A 522 -2.61 8.53 6.44
C THR A 522 -3.55 9.67 6.06
N LYS A 523 -3.00 10.87 5.83
CA LYS A 523 -3.73 12.01 5.28
C LYS A 523 -4.46 11.65 3.98
N ARG A 524 -3.88 10.78 3.18
CA ARG A 524 -4.40 10.42 1.85
C ARG A 524 -5.71 9.64 1.91
N TYR A 525 -5.84 8.69 2.83
CA TYR A 525 -7.13 8.00 3.01
C TYR A 525 -8.21 8.98 3.48
N ARG A 526 -7.88 9.86 4.42
CA ARG A 526 -8.78 10.94 4.85
C ARG A 526 -9.22 11.82 3.67
N SER A 527 -8.29 12.20 2.79
CA SER A 527 -8.59 12.99 1.58
C SER A 527 -9.50 12.23 0.62
N ASN A 528 -9.29 10.92 0.43
CA ASN A 528 -10.20 10.11 -0.38
C ASN A 528 -11.61 10.06 0.22
N CYS A 529 -11.76 9.93 1.53
CA CYS A 529 -13.06 10.02 2.19
C CYS A 529 -13.75 11.35 1.87
N VAL A 530 -13.05 12.48 2.02
CA VAL A 530 -13.58 13.82 1.69
C VAL A 530 -14.01 13.91 0.23
N ASN A 531 -13.17 13.43 -0.71
CA ASN A 531 -13.45 13.46 -2.15
C ASN A 531 -14.72 12.68 -2.53
N TRP A 532 -15.01 11.60 -1.80
CA TRP A 532 -16.23 10.80 -1.98
C TRP A 532 -17.41 11.28 -1.14
N GLY A 533 -17.27 12.43 -0.44
CA GLY A 533 -18.33 12.94 0.43
C GLY A 533 -18.64 12.03 1.62
N ILE A 534 -17.62 11.36 2.14
CA ILE A 534 -17.64 10.67 3.42
C ILE A 534 -17.06 11.62 4.46
N LEU A 535 -17.80 11.91 5.52
CA LEU A 535 -17.38 12.81 6.58
C LEU A 535 -16.31 12.13 7.46
N PRO A 536 -15.08 12.69 7.54
CA PRO A 536 -13.98 12.08 8.27
C PRO A 536 -13.90 12.63 9.70
N PHE A 537 -14.58 12.03 10.63
CA PHE A 537 -14.55 12.43 12.03
C PHE A 537 -13.41 11.79 12.81
N THR A 538 -12.96 12.49 13.86
CA THR A 538 -12.06 11.97 14.87
C THR A 538 -12.65 12.14 16.26
N LEU A 539 -12.47 11.13 17.11
CA LEU A 539 -12.83 11.15 18.53
C LEU A 539 -11.57 11.08 19.39
N ALA A 540 -11.62 11.64 20.61
CA ALA A 540 -10.61 11.37 21.61
C ALA A 540 -10.65 9.88 22.03
N GLU A 541 -9.51 9.31 22.43
CA GLU A 541 -9.43 7.89 22.81
C GLU A 541 -10.36 7.55 23.99
N GLU A 542 -10.60 8.51 24.86
CA GLU A 542 -11.47 8.40 26.03
C GLU A 542 -12.97 8.36 25.67
N GLU A 543 -13.32 8.77 24.44
CA GLU A 543 -14.72 8.87 23.94
C GLU A 543 -15.09 7.71 23.00
N THR A 544 -14.29 6.64 22.97
CA THR A 544 -14.39 5.60 21.91
C THR A 544 -15.22 4.38 22.31
N ASP A 545 -16.26 4.54 23.10
CA ASP A 545 -17.14 3.43 23.50
C ASP A 545 -18.32 3.21 22.54
N LEU A 546 -18.09 3.36 21.25
CA LEU A 546 -19.08 3.05 20.23
C LEU A 546 -19.23 1.53 20.05
N ALA A 547 -20.47 1.07 19.97
CA ALA A 547 -20.81 -0.32 19.70
C ALA A 547 -21.48 -0.48 18.32
N PRO A 548 -21.36 -1.67 17.70
CA PRO A 548 -22.16 -2.01 16.52
C PRO A 548 -23.65 -1.85 16.83
N ASP A 549 -24.40 -1.48 15.79
CA ASP A 549 -25.86 -1.27 15.81
C ASP A 549 -26.34 0.01 16.53
N GLU A 550 -25.49 0.77 17.21
CA GLU A 550 -25.83 2.10 17.70
C GLU A 550 -26.11 3.08 16.56
N PHE A 551 -26.88 4.11 16.85
CA PHE A 551 -27.13 5.19 15.93
C PHE A 551 -26.49 6.50 16.42
N LEU A 552 -26.05 7.30 15.45
CA LEU A 552 -25.51 8.63 15.66
C LEU A 552 -26.41 9.63 14.94
N TYR A 553 -27.01 10.54 15.67
CA TYR A 553 -27.73 11.66 15.09
C TYR A 553 -26.85 12.91 15.08
N LEU A 554 -26.65 13.49 13.91
CA LEU A 554 -25.82 14.66 13.65
C LEU A 554 -26.74 15.83 13.23
N PRO A 555 -27.19 16.68 14.15
CA PRO A 555 -28.00 17.85 13.82
C PRO A 555 -27.17 18.92 13.11
N HIS A 556 -27.77 19.61 12.15
CA HIS A 556 -27.20 20.76 11.43
C HIS A 556 -25.82 20.49 10.79
N ILE A 557 -25.54 19.24 10.42
CA ILE A 557 -24.24 18.85 9.90
C ILE A 557 -23.89 19.57 8.59
N ARG A 558 -24.87 19.81 7.70
CA ARG A 558 -24.62 20.51 6.45
C ARG A 558 -24.15 21.94 6.69
N GLN A 559 -24.77 22.66 7.64
CA GLN A 559 -24.35 24.00 8.02
C GLN A 559 -22.97 23.98 8.69
N ALA A 560 -22.72 23.00 9.58
CA ALA A 560 -21.44 22.85 10.24
C ALA A 560 -20.28 22.64 9.25
N VAL A 561 -20.51 21.83 8.20
CA VAL A 561 -19.54 21.63 7.12
C VAL A 561 -19.33 22.92 6.30
N ALA A 562 -20.42 23.62 5.96
CA ALA A 562 -20.35 24.89 5.22
C ALA A 562 -19.57 25.97 6.00
N ASP A 563 -19.74 26.03 7.30
CA ASP A 563 -19.06 26.97 8.20
C ASP A 563 -17.62 26.55 8.55
N GLY A 564 -17.17 25.37 8.11
CA GLY A 564 -15.85 24.83 8.42
C GLY A 564 -15.63 24.58 9.91
N LYS A 565 -16.69 24.19 10.66
CA LYS A 565 -16.58 23.90 12.10
C LYS A 565 -15.59 22.76 12.34
N LYS A 566 -14.73 22.93 13.35
CA LYS A 566 -13.73 21.94 13.73
C LYS A 566 -14.29 20.86 14.67
N GLN A 567 -15.36 21.17 15.38
CA GLN A 567 -16.04 20.26 16.30
C GLN A 567 -17.54 20.35 16.08
N ILE A 568 -18.22 19.24 16.24
CA ILE A 568 -19.67 19.11 16.17
C ILE A 568 -20.12 18.18 17.29
N ASP A 569 -21.34 18.39 17.75
CA ASP A 569 -21.97 17.48 18.70
C ASP A 569 -22.70 16.35 17.94
N ALA A 570 -22.65 15.15 18.48
CA ALA A 570 -23.39 13.99 18.02
C ALA A 570 -24.20 13.40 19.17
N ILE A 571 -25.41 12.94 18.88
CA ILE A 571 -26.23 12.22 19.84
C ILE A 571 -26.11 10.74 19.56
N VAL A 572 -25.55 9.98 20.52
CA VAL A 572 -25.48 8.51 20.44
C VAL A 572 -26.81 7.94 20.93
N ILE A 573 -27.37 7.02 20.17
CA ILE A 573 -28.66 6.38 20.48
C ILE A 573 -28.44 4.87 20.45
N SER A 574 -28.53 4.22 21.60
CA SER A 574 -28.49 2.77 21.71
C SER A 574 -29.87 2.18 21.38
N PRO A 575 -29.90 1.04 20.68
CA PRO A 575 -31.16 0.44 20.20
C PRO A 575 -31.97 -0.29 21.27
N ASP A 576 -31.63 -0.21 22.56
CA ASP A 576 -32.32 -0.91 23.68
C ASP A 576 -33.68 -0.27 24.07
#